data_094125ac59ab01de92968b8c5e9c41b4
#
_entry.id   094125ac59ab01de92968b8c5e9c41b4
#
_cell.length_a   1.000
_cell.length_b   1.000
_cell.length_c   1.000
_cell.angle_alpha   90.00
_cell.angle_beta   90.00
_cell.angle_gamma   90.00
#
_symmetry.space_group_name_H-M   'P 1'
#
loop_
_entity.id
_entity.type
_entity.pdbx_description
1 polymer ?
#
loop_
_entity_poly.entity_id
_entity_poly.type
_entity_poly.pdbx_seq_one_letter_code
_entity_poly.pdbx_strand_id
1 'polypeptide(L)'
;MYELEKFGSFHVGGRLVEVKGKPKRTIWFTETTSHEQDPNGKFLIEQLYVQYFIPKNKKFDYPLVLLHGGGLTGACWETTPDGRPGWLNEFLLQGFAVYVIDNVERGRSGFCAVEGVWEGDPIPRTLDEAWDIFRFGPPDGYKTGTTFQGQRFPLKALDAFQKQFVPRWTTTSNAQIRGIGTALKEIGPCVLLCHSQGGFLGSRAAVENSDCIRAVICAEASGWPLLEDIKSDTIKGKPWL
;
A
#
# COMPACT_ATOMS: atom_id res chain seq x y z
N MET A 1 -10.87 -6.56 -23.96
CA MET A 1 -10.51 -7.80 -23.21
C MET A 1 -9.01 -7.97 -23.34
N TYR A 2 -8.30 -8.41 -22.30
CA TYR A 2 -6.87 -8.76 -22.33
C TYR A 2 -6.71 -10.23 -21.92
N GLU A 3 -5.64 -10.87 -22.39
CA GLU A 3 -5.24 -12.21 -21.97
C GLU A 3 -3.95 -12.12 -21.18
N LEU A 4 -3.88 -12.88 -20.09
CA LEU A 4 -2.67 -12.97 -19.28
C LEU A 4 -1.80 -14.13 -19.74
N GLU A 5 -0.49 -13.89 -19.87
CA GLU A 5 0.51 -14.93 -19.97
C GLU A 5 0.80 -15.54 -18.59
N LYS A 6 0.90 -14.67 -17.58
CA LYS A 6 1.16 -15.04 -16.18
C LYS A 6 0.44 -14.12 -15.21
N PHE A 7 0.01 -14.67 -14.10
CA PHE A 7 -0.26 -13.91 -12.89
C PHE A 7 0.21 -14.71 -11.69
N GLY A 8 0.53 -14.03 -10.60
CA GLY A 8 0.98 -14.66 -9.38
C GLY A 8 1.36 -13.65 -8.31
N SER A 9 2.06 -14.10 -7.29
CA SER A 9 2.49 -13.23 -6.21
C SER A 9 3.75 -13.76 -5.55
N PHE A 10 4.43 -12.89 -4.82
CA PHE A 10 5.55 -13.21 -3.96
C PHE A 10 5.61 -12.26 -2.77
N HIS A 11 6.40 -12.64 -1.77
CA HIS A 11 6.71 -11.77 -0.64
C HIS A 11 8.19 -11.46 -0.65
N VAL A 12 8.54 -10.25 -0.23
CA VAL A 12 9.92 -9.76 -0.10
C VAL A 12 10.17 -9.16 1.26
N GLY A 13 11.44 -8.97 1.59
CA GLY A 13 11.85 -8.32 2.82
C GLY A 13 11.52 -9.13 4.07
N GLY A 14 11.18 -8.42 5.12
CA GLY A 14 10.91 -9.00 6.43
C GLY A 14 12.12 -9.04 7.34
N ARG A 15 11.85 -9.13 8.63
CA ARG A 15 12.85 -9.35 9.67
C ARG A 15 12.31 -10.26 10.77
N LEU A 16 13.19 -10.95 11.46
CA LEU A 16 12.83 -11.74 12.63
C LEU A 16 12.80 -10.85 13.88
N VAL A 17 11.75 -11.04 14.67
CA VAL A 17 11.61 -10.48 16.01
C VAL A 17 11.42 -11.61 17.00
N GLU A 18 12.13 -11.59 18.10
CA GLU A 18 11.99 -12.56 19.17
C GLU A 18 11.17 -11.97 20.32
N VAL A 19 10.11 -12.63 20.72
CA VAL A 19 9.25 -12.28 21.85
C VAL A 19 9.53 -13.23 23.00
N LYS A 20 9.68 -12.69 24.20
CA LYS A 20 9.98 -13.45 25.42
C LYS A 20 9.17 -12.92 26.61
N GLY A 21 8.94 -13.80 27.59
CA GLY A 21 8.35 -13.42 28.87
C GLY A 21 6.84 -13.13 28.85
N LYS A 22 6.16 -13.50 27.78
CA LYS A 22 4.70 -13.39 27.73
C LYS A 22 4.07 -14.67 28.30
N PRO A 23 2.95 -14.54 29.05
CA PRO A 23 2.22 -15.69 29.56
C PRO A 23 1.58 -16.49 28.44
N LYS A 24 1.57 -17.80 28.58
CA LYS A 24 0.73 -18.66 27.76
C LYS A 24 -0.75 -18.37 27.99
N ARG A 25 -1.56 -18.62 26.98
CA ARG A 25 -3.00 -18.39 27.04
C ARG A 25 -3.77 -19.46 26.29
N THR A 26 -4.92 -19.85 26.80
CA THR A 26 -5.85 -20.72 26.07
C THR A 26 -6.56 -19.91 25.01
N ILE A 27 -6.46 -20.33 23.75
CA ILE A 27 -7.24 -19.80 22.64
C ILE A 27 -8.23 -20.84 22.16
N TRP A 28 -9.41 -20.40 21.75
CA TRP A 28 -10.45 -21.27 21.22
C TRP A 28 -10.54 -21.06 19.71
N PHE A 29 -10.26 -22.14 18.94
CA PHE A 29 -10.41 -22.12 17.47
C PHE A 29 -11.87 -22.29 17.05
N THR A 30 -12.63 -23.04 17.86
CA THR A 30 -14.07 -23.27 17.71
C THR A 30 -14.69 -23.31 19.10
N GLU A 31 -16.01 -23.46 19.18
CA GLU A 31 -16.72 -23.62 20.48
C GLU A 31 -16.25 -24.82 21.28
N THR A 32 -15.70 -25.85 20.63
CA THR A 32 -15.31 -27.10 21.26
C THR A 32 -13.82 -27.43 21.18
N THR A 33 -13.02 -26.64 20.43
CA THR A 33 -11.60 -26.90 20.22
C THR A 33 -10.75 -25.75 20.73
N SER A 34 -9.95 -26.01 21.75
CA SER A 34 -9.00 -25.05 22.32
C SER A 34 -7.56 -25.50 22.14
N HIS A 35 -6.64 -24.54 22.25
CA HIS A 35 -5.21 -24.76 22.20
C HIS A 35 -4.53 -23.83 23.23
N GLU A 36 -3.50 -24.36 23.92
CA GLU A 36 -2.62 -23.53 24.73
C GLU A 36 -1.60 -22.86 23.83
N GLN A 37 -1.77 -21.58 23.56
CA GLN A 37 -0.85 -20.78 22.76
C GLN A 37 0.29 -20.27 23.64
N ASP A 38 1.52 -20.53 23.22
CA ASP A 38 2.71 -19.83 23.70
C ASP A 38 3.01 -18.68 22.76
N PRO A 39 2.88 -17.41 23.20
CA PRO A 39 3.19 -16.25 22.36
C PRO A 39 4.68 -15.92 22.30
N ASN A 40 5.55 -16.70 22.95
CA ASN A 40 6.99 -16.52 22.92
C ASN A 40 7.60 -17.24 21.70
N GLY A 41 8.64 -16.64 21.14
CA GLY A 41 9.31 -17.22 19.99
C GLY A 41 9.68 -16.17 18.94
N LYS A 42 10.04 -16.65 17.76
CA LYS A 42 10.46 -15.81 16.64
C LYS A 42 9.30 -15.57 15.67
N PHE A 43 9.08 -14.32 15.34
CA PHE A 43 8.08 -13.89 14.37
C PHE A 43 8.77 -13.26 13.16
N LEU A 44 8.33 -13.60 11.96
CA LEU A 44 8.71 -12.88 10.75
C LEU A 44 7.69 -11.74 10.54
N ILE A 45 8.19 -10.52 10.47
CA ILE A 45 7.38 -9.30 10.31
C ILE A 45 8.00 -8.40 9.26
N GLU A 46 7.28 -7.34 8.85
CA GLU A 46 7.73 -6.35 7.86
C GLU A 46 7.99 -6.93 6.46
N GLN A 47 7.43 -8.10 6.16
CA GLN A 47 7.35 -8.58 4.78
C GLN A 47 6.40 -7.69 3.96
N LEU A 48 6.63 -7.67 2.65
CA LEU A 48 5.82 -6.93 1.69
C LEU A 48 5.33 -7.88 0.61
N TYR A 49 4.04 -7.83 0.32
CA TYR A 49 3.40 -8.64 -0.71
C TYR A 49 3.36 -7.90 -2.04
N VAL A 50 3.68 -8.63 -3.10
CA VAL A 50 3.60 -8.15 -4.49
C VAL A 50 2.77 -9.13 -5.30
N GLN A 51 1.76 -8.64 -6.00
CA GLN A 51 1.01 -9.41 -7.00
C GLN A 51 1.37 -8.91 -8.39
N TYR A 52 1.49 -9.80 -9.37
CA TYR A 52 1.84 -9.43 -10.73
C TYR A 52 0.87 -10.01 -11.76
N PHE A 53 0.72 -9.25 -12.84
CA PHE A 53 -0.11 -9.58 -14.00
C PHE A 53 0.68 -9.25 -15.26
N ILE A 54 1.00 -10.25 -16.06
CA ILE A 54 1.76 -10.12 -17.29
C ILE A 54 0.84 -10.43 -18.47
N PRO A 55 0.50 -9.43 -19.31
CA PRO A 55 -0.33 -9.67 -20.48
C PRO A 55 0.45 -10.41 -21.57
N LYS A 56 -0.23 -11.28 -22.34
CA LYS A 56 0.37 -11.97 -23.49
C LYS A 56 0.91 -10.98 -24.52
N ASN A 57 0.18 -9.91 -24.78
CA ASN A 57 0.54 -8.87 -25.73
C ASN A 57 1.21 -7.68 -25.02
N LYS A 58 2.31 -7.95 -24.30
CA LYS A 58 3.10 -6.90 -23.65
C LYS A 58 3.67 -5.94 -24.70
N LYS A 59 3.42 -4.63 -24.53
CA LYS A 59 3.87 -3.58 -25.46
C LYS A 59 5.01 -2.74 -24.92
N PHE A 60 5.26 -2.77 -23.61
CA PHE A 60 6.23 -1.90 -22.96
C PHE A 60 7.28 -2.74 -22.23
N ASP A 61 8.53 -2.31 -22.30
CA ASP A 61 9.67 -3.03 -21.69
C ASP A 61 9.62 -2.97 -20.17
N TYR A 62 9.22 -1.81 -19.61
CA TYR A 62 9.18 -1.58 -18.18
C TYR A 62 7.79 -1.81 -17.62
N PRO A 63 7.64 -2.64 -16.58
CA PRO A 63 6.37 -2.82 -15.91
C PRO A 63 5.97 -1.58 -15.09
N LEU A 64 4.67 -1.46 -14.83
CA LEU A 64 4.13 -0.52 -13.85
C LEU A 64 4.05 -1.19 -12.48
N VAL A 65 4.52 -0.49 -11.46
CA VAL A 65 4.37 -0.89 -10.05
C VAL A 65 3.41 0.08 -9.39
N LEU A 66 2.29 -0.43 -8.88
CA LEU A 66 1.22 0.37 -8.28
C LEU A 66 1.31 0.32 -6.75
N LEU A 67 1.53 1.47 -6.11
CA LEU A 67 1.63 1.63 -4.67
C LEU A 67 0.48 2.48 -4.13
N HIS A 68 -0.33 1.88 -3.27
CA HIS A 68 -1.53 2.48 -2.69
C HIS A 68 -1.23 3.56 -1.63
N GLY A 69 -2.25 4.33 -1.27
CA GLY A 69 -2.22 5.34 -0.23
C GLY A 69 -2.41 4.81 1.20
N GLY A 70 -2.44 5.73 2.16
CA GLY A 70 -2.64 5.43 3.57
C GLY A 70 -4.01 4.85 3.88
N GLY A 71 -4.04 3.80 4.73
CA GLY A 71 -5.28 3.16 5.15
C GLY A 71 -5.97 2.31 4.08
N LEU A 72 -5.27 2.01 2.97
CA LEU A 72 -5.74 1.17 1.86
C LEU A 72 -4.75 0.02 1.60
N THR A 73 -5.10 -0.82 0.65
CA THR A 73 -4.28 -1.91 0.09
C THR A 73 -4.23 -1.82 -1.42
N GLY A 74 -3.53 -2.74 -2.08
CA GLY A 74 -3.50 -2.86 -3.53
C GLY A 74 -4.87 -3.07 -4.18
N ALA A 75 -5.86 -3.53 -3.43
CA ALA A 75 -7.23 -3.72 -3.92
C ALA A 75 -7.86 -2.44 -4.52
N CYS A 76 -7.42 -1.25 -4.06
CA CYS A 76 -7.91 0.02 -4.59
C CYS A 76 -7.57 0.26 -6.08
N TRP A 77 -6.62 -0.51 -6.64
CA TRP A 77 -6.25 -0.46 -8.05
C TRP A 77 -7.04 -1.42 -8.94
N GLU A 78 -7.68 -2.43 -8.35
CA GLU A 78 -8.32 -3.55 -9.07
C GLU A 78 -9.69 -3.14 -9.62
N THR A 79 -10.54 -2.60 -8.76
CA THR A 79 -11.92 -2.23 -9.07
C THR A 79 -12.28 -0.95 -8.35
N THR A 80 -12.95 -0.03 -9.04
CA THR A 80 -13.48 1.18 -8.41
C THR A 80 -14.62 0.83 -7.46
N PRO A 81 -14.92 1.65 -6.43
CA PRO A 81 -15.98 1.36 -5.47
C PRO A 81 -17.37 1.14 -6.10
N ASP A 82 -17.63 1.73 -7.26
CA ASP A 82 -18.87 1.58 -8.01
C ASP A 82 -18.85 0.41 -9.04
N GLY A 83 -17.86 -0.46 -8.94
CA GLY A 83 -17.78 -1.71 -9.72
C GLY A 83 -17.19 -1.58 -11.12
N ARG A 84 -16.68 -0.41 -11.52
CA ARG A 84 -15.97 -0.26 -12.79
C ARG A 84 -14.56 -0.83 -12.70
N PRO A 85 -13.92 -1.19 -13.84
CA PRO A 85 -12.50 -1.54 -13.85
C PRO A 85 -11.62 -0.46 -13.22
N GLY A 86 -10.69 -0.87 -12.35
CA GLY A 86 -9.68 0.03 -11.77
C GLY A 86 -8.49 0.21 -12.71
N TRP A 87 -7.53 1.03 -12.30
CA TRP A 87 -6.36 1.36 -13.09
C TRP A 87 -5.50 0.14 -13.47
N LEU A 88 -5.46 -0.88 -12.62
CA LEU A 88 -4.83 -2.17 -12.96
C LEU A 88 -5.36 -2.70 -14.30
N ASN A 89 -6.69 -2.74 -14.46
CA ASN A 89 -7.33 -3.23 -15.68
C ASN A 89 -7.03 -2.35 -16.89
N GLU A 90 -7.06 -1.02 -16.69
CA GLU A 90 -6.80 -0.06 -17.77
C GLU A 90 -5.35 -0.20 -18.28
N PHE A 91 -4.37 -0.34 -17.39
CA PHE A 91 -2.99 -0.54 -17.78
C PHE A 91 -2.76 -1.89 -18.47
N LEU A 92 -3.41 -2.96 -18.02
CA LEU A 92 -3.35 -4.26 -18.70
C LEU A 92 -3.95 -4.20 -20.11
N LEU A 93 -5.06 -3.48 -20.30
CA LEU A 93 -5.65 -3.24 -21.62
C LEU A 93 -4.70 -2.50 -22.57
N GLN A 94 -3.88 -1.59 -22.05
CA GLN A 94 -2.85 -0.89 -22.82
C GLN A 94 -1.62 -1.76 -23.11
N GLY A 95 -1.46 -2.92 -22.46
CA GLY A 95 -0.36 -3.85 -22.66
C GLY A 95 0.82 -3.67 -21.71
N PHE A 96 0.65 -2.99 -20.59
CA PHE A 96 1.64 -2.97 -19.53
C PHE A 96 1.62 -4.27 -18.72
N ALA A 97 2.78 -4.78 -18.36
CA ALA A 97 2.91 -5.66 -17.21
C ALA A 97 2.70 -4.84 -15.95
N VAL A 98 1.91 -5.33 -15.00
CA VAL A 98 1.53 -4.58 -13.80
C VAL A 98 1.85 -5.39 -12.55
N TYR A 99 2.48 -4.72 -11.59
CA TYR A 99 2.72 -5.22 -10.25
C TYR A 99 1.93 -4.37 -9.26
N VAL A 100 1.24 -5.01 -8.32
CA VAL A 100 0.44 -4.35 -7.28
C VAL A 100 1.02 -4.70 -5.93
N ILE A 101 1.38 -3.68 -5.17
CA ILE A 101 1.97 -3.82 -3.84
C ILE A 101 0.88 -3.64 -2.78
N ASP A 102 0.82 -4.57 -1.80
CA ASP A 102 0.31 -4.27 -0.48
C ASP A 102 1.51 -3.90 0.39
N ASN A 103 1.54 -2.67 0.89
CA ASN A 103 2.68 -2.18 1.65
C ASN A 103 2.87 -2.98 2.96
N VAL A 104 4.04 -2.89 3.57
CA VAL A 104 4.31 -3.49 4.89
C VAL A 104 3.15 -3.18 5.83
N GLU A 105 2.71 -4.18 6.60
CA GLU A 105 1.58 -4.13 7.56
C GLU A 105 0.18 -3.97 6.95
N ARG A 106 0.05 -4.02 5.63
CA ARG A 106 -1.23 -3.84 4.93
C ARG A 106 -1.65 -5.13 4.22
N GLY A 107 -2.93 -5.38 4.25
CA GLY A 107 -3.55 -6.43 3.46
C GLY A 107 -2.81 -7.76 3.51
N ARG A 108 -2.38 -8.23 2.35
CA ARG A 108 -1.68 -9.52 2.17
C ARG A 108 -0.23 -9.53 2.68
N SER A 109 0.34 -8.37 3.00
CA SER A 109 1.66 -8.28 3.66
C SER A 109 1.63 -8.74 5.11
N GLY A 110 0.45 -8.98 5.66
CA GLY A 110 0.24 -9.42 7.02
C GLY A 110 0.24 -8.26 8.03
N PHE A 111 -0.32 -8.53 9.17
CA PHE A 111 -0.53 -7.57 10.24
C PHE A 111 0.05 -8.14 11.53
N CYS A 112 1.10 -7.51 12.06
CA CYS A 112 1.70 -7.94 13.32
C CYS A 112 0.93 -7.31 14.50
N ALA A 113 0.20 -8.15 15.23
CA ALA A 113 -0.50 -7.76 16.46
C ALA A 113 0.33 -8.02 17.74
N VAL A 114 1.63 -8.31 17.61
CA VAL A 114 2.48 -8.54 18.76
C VAL A 114 2.81 -7.21 19.44
N GLU A 115 2.39 -7.08 20.70
CA GLU A 115 2.61 -5.88 21.50
C GLU A 115 4.10 -5.55 21.66
N GLY A 116 4.46 -4.26 21.51
CA GLY A 116 5.81 -3.76 21.68
C GLY A 116 6.75 -4.01 20.50
N VAL A 117 6.27 -4.60 19.39
CA VAL A 117 7.07 -4.79 18.18
C VAL A 117 7.23 -3.48 17.40
N TRP A 118 6.14 -2.72 17.28
CA TRP A 118 6.15 -1.38 16.70
C TRP A 118 5.73 -0.35 17.74
N GLU A 119 6.23 0.85 17.59
CA GLU A 119 5.88 1.98 18.45
C GLU A 119 4.45 2.44 18.18
N GLY A 120 3.68 2.71 19.24
CA GLY A 120 2.28 3.15 19.17
C GLY A 120 1.30 2.06 18.76
N ASP A 121 0.05 2.48 18.61
CA ASP A 121 -1.06 1.62 18.23
C ASP A 121 -1.40 1.79 16.74
N PRO A 122 -1.99 0.76 16.11
CA PRO A 122 -2.49 0.90 14.74
C PRO A 122 -3.69 1.85 14.71
N ILE A 123 -3.68 2.77 13.78
CA ILE A 123 -4.74 3.77 13.63
C ILE A 123 -5.77 3.24 12.62
N PRO A 124 -7.00 2.90 13.06
CA PRO A 124 -8.14 2.72 12.17
C PRO A 124 -8.65 4.09 11.72
N ARG A 125 -9.30 4.15 10.59
CA ARG A 125 -9.92 5.36 10.08
C ARG A 125 -11.41 5.33 10.32
N THR A 126 -11.95 6.38 10.96
CA THR A 126 -13.39 6.54 11.09
C THR A 126 -14.01 7.02 9.77
N LEU A 127 -15.31 6.81 9.62
CA LEU A 127 -16.02 7.22 8.40
C LEU A 127 -16.13 8.75 8.31
N ASP A 128 -16.32 9.44 9.44
CA ASP A 128 -16.32 10.91 9.52
C ASP A 128 -14.95 11.49 9.13
N GLU A 129 -13.85 10.92 9.66
CA GLU A 129 -12.49 11.33 9.29
C GLU A 129 -12.22 11.12 7.80
N ALA A 130 -12.66 9.98 7.25
CA ALA A 130 -12.51 9.70 5.83
C ALA A 130 -13.26 10.69 4.95
N TRP A 131 -14.46 11.10 5.37
CA TRP A 131 -15.26 12.09 4.67
C TRP A 131 -14.52 13.42 4.52
N ASP A 132 -13.93 13.91 5.61
CA ASP A 132 -13.18 15.16 5.65
C ASP A 132 -11.86 15.05 4.86
N ILE A 133 -11.03 14.06 5.16
CA ILE A 133 -9.70 13.90 4.54
C ILE A 133 -9.81 13.70 3.03
N PHE A 134 -10.78 12.92 2.56
CA PHE A 134 -10.98 12.70 1.12
C PHE A 134 -11.84 13.77 0.46
N ARG A 135 -12.20 14.81 1.20
CA ARG A 135 -12.88 16.00 0.68
C ARG A 135 -14.20 15.71 -0.04
N PHE A 136 -15.00 14.82 0.54
CA PHE A 136 -16.33 14.52 0.00
C PHE A 136 -17.31 15.67 0.27
N GLY A 137 -17.20 16.31 1.42
CA GLY A 137 -18.03 17.44 1.86
C GLY A 137 -17.42 18.16 3.04
N PRO A 138 -18.13 19.13 3.66
CA PRO A 138 -17.71 19.77 4.91
C PRO A 138 -17.57 18.74 6.04
N PRO A 139 -16.81 19.02 7.12
CA PRO A 139 -16.52 18.07 8.20
C PRO A 139 -17.75 17.39 8.81
N ASP A 140 -18.86 18.09 8.96
CA ASP A 140 -20.13 17.57 9.44
C ASP A 140 -21.02 16.94 8.36
N GLY A 141 -20.59 17.04 7.11
CA GLY A 141 -21.33 16.60 5.93
C GLY A 141 -21.61 15.10 5.88
N TYR A 142 -20.79 14.28 6.54
CA TYR A 142 -21.04 12.83 6.60
C TYR A 142 -22.41 12.52 7.25
N LYS A 143 -22.76 13.20 8.33
CA LYS A 143 -24.02 12.99 9.05
C LYS A 143 -25.24 13.52 8.30
N THR A 144 -25.06 14.58 7.54
CA THR A 144 -26.13 15.27 6.79
C THR A 144 -26.22 14.82 5.33
N GLY A 145 -25.24 14.10 4.83
CA GLY A 145 -25.11 13.77 3.40
C GLY A 145 -24.72 14.98 2.54
N THR A 146 -24.19 16.06 3.15
CA THR A 146 -23.84 17.29 2.43
C THR A 146 -22.48 17.16 1.76
N THR A 147 -22.43 17.31 0.45
CA THR A 147 -21.21 17.18 -0.36
C THR A 147 -20.76 18.52 -0.93
N PHE A 148 -19.47 18.62 -1.30
CA PHE A 148 -19.00 19.76 -2.08
C PHE A 148 -19.58 19.74 -3.49
N GLN A 149 -19.82 20.94 -4.03
CA GLN A 149 -20.28 21.10 -5.40
C GLN A 149 -19.22 20.55 -6.38
N GLY A 150 -19.67 19.82 -7.42
CA GLY A 150 -18.78 19.26 -8.42
C GLY A 150 -18.06 17.97 -7.99
N GLN A 151 -18.45 17.36 -6.87
CA GLN A 151 -17.94 16.07 -6.43
C GLN A 151 -18.12 15.01 -7.52
N ARG A 152 -17.01 14.35 -7.91
CA ARG A 152 -16.99 13.31 -8.97
C ARG A 152 -16.92 11.90 -8.43
N PHE A 153 -16.63 11.75 -7.14
CA PHE A 153 -16.62 10.43 -6.51
C PHE A 153 -18.04 9.84 -6.56
N PRO A 154 -18.21 8.54 -6.86
CA PRO A 154 -19.52 7.89 -6.93
C PRO A 154 -20.09 7.70 -5.51
N LEU A 155 -20.66 8.72 -4.91
CA LEU A 155 -21.12 8.75 -3.51
C LEU A 155 -22.09 7.61 -3.15
N LYS A 156 -22.84 7.08 -4.12
CA LYS A 156 -23.68 5.89 -3.91
C LYS A 156 -22.86 4.64 -3.57
N ALA A 157 -21.57 4.63 -3.90
CA ALA A 157 -20.63 3.56 -3.61
C ALA A 157 -19.70 3.89 -2.43
N LEU A 158 -20.01 4.91 -1.64
CA LEU A 158 -19.19 5.31 -0.49
C LEU A 158 -19.00 4.16 0.51
N ASP A 159 -20.05 3.40 0.80
CA ASP A 159 -19.99 2.22 1.67
C ASP A 159 -19.00 1.16 1.15
N ALA A 160 -19.00 0.90 -0.15
CA ALA A 160 -18.04 -0.03 -0.77
C ALA A 160 -16.59 0.48 -0.67
N PHE A 161 -16.38 1.79 -0.80
CA PHE A 161 -15.06 2.39 -0.60
C PHE A 161 -14.60 2.27 0.86
N GLN A 162 -15.46 2.56 1.82
CA GLN A 162 -15.15 2.51 3.24
C GLN A 162 -14.80 1.09 3.71
N LYS A 163 -15.35 0.05 3.08
CA LYS A 163 -15.00 -1.36 3.34
C LYS A 163 -13.56 -1.73 2.94
N GLN A 164 -12.88 -0.89 2.17
CA GLN A 164 -11.47 -1.09 1.80
C GLN A 164 -10.50 -0.57 2.86
N PHE A 165 -10.98 0.12 3.90
CA PHE A 165 -10.12 0.71 4.90
C PHE A 165 -9.48 -0.35 5.78
N VAL A 166 -8.17 -0.20 6.00
CA VAL A 166 -7.37 -1.05 6.88
C VAL A 166 -6.60 -0.20 7.88
N PRO A 167 -6.38 -0.71 9.11
CA PRO A 167 -5.54 -0.01 10.08
C PRO A 167 -4.11 0.13 9.57
N ARG A 168 -3.38 1.09 10.14
CA ARG A 168 -1.96 1.34 9.82
C ARG A 168 -1.23 1.90 11.02
N TRP A 169 0.07 1.65 11.11
CA TRP A 169 0.94 2.43 11.99
C TRP A 169 1.48 3.66 11.27
N THR A 170 1.78 4.71 12.02
CA THR A 170 2.42 5.93 11.51
C THR A 170 3.93 5.92 11.76
N THR A 171 4.42 5.00 12.57
CA THR A 171 5.82 4.85 13.00
C THR A 171 6.62 3.88 12.12
N THR A 172 5.98 3.19 11.19
CA THR A 172 6.58 2.13 10.36
C THR A 172 7.13 2.62 9.01
N SER A 173 7.20 3.93 8.75
CA SER A 173 7.62 4.48 7.45
C SER A 173 8.94 3.90 6.94
N ASN A 174 9.96 3.77 7.81
CA ASN A 174 11.25 3.19 7.43
C ASN A 174 11.15 1.71 7.01
N ALA A 175 10.30 0.91 7.68
CA ALA A 175 10.05 -0.47 7.30
C ALA A 175 9.34 -0.55 5.94
N GLN A 176 8.38 0.34 5.71
CA GLN A 176 7.66 0.45 4.44
C GLN A 176 8.60 0.83 3.28
N ILE A 177 9.45 1.84 3.47
CA ILE A 177 10.44 2.27 2.46
C ILE A 177 11.42 1.12 2.13
N ARG A 178 11.94 0.42 3.13
CA ARG A 178 12.80 -0.76 2.91
C ARG A 178 12.09 -1.87 2.15
N GLY A 179 10.85 -2.18 2.53
CA GLY A 179 10.04 -3.20 1.85
C GLY A 179 9.80 -2.87 0.38
N ILE A 180 9.40 -1.62 0.10
CA ILE A 180 9.22 -1.12 -1.27
C ILE A 180 10.54 -1.23 -2.04
N GLY A 181 11.64 -0.75 -1.49
CA GLY A 181 12.97 -0.84 -2.13
C GLY A 181 13.37 -2.28 -2.46
N THR A 182 13.07 -3.23 -1.56
CA THR A 182 13.32 -4.66 -1.82
C THR A 182 12.44 -5.17 -2.97
N ALA A 183 11.17 -4.78 -3.02
CA ALA A 183 10.28 -5.15 -4.11
C ALA A 183 10.76 -4.58 -5.46
N LEU A 184 11.20 -3.32 -5.48
CA LEU A 184 11.74 -2.69 -6.69
C LEU A 184 12.98 -3.43 -7.22
N LYS A 185 13.88 -3.88 -6.34
CA LYS A 185 15.06 -4.67 -6.74
C LYS A 185 14.67 -6.04 -7.31
N GLU A 186 13.68 -6.70 -6.74
CA GLU A 186 13.20 -8.00 -7.21
C GLU A 186 12.48 -7.89 -8.56
N ILE A 187 11.70 -6.83 -8.77
CA ILE A 187 11.01 -6.57 -10.04
C ILE A 187 12.00 -6.13 -11.13
N GLY A 188 13.03 -5.39 -10.77
CA GLY A 188 13.98 -4.78 -11.70
C GLY A 188 13.49 -3.44 -12.27
N PRO A 189 14.07 -2.98 -13.38
CA PRO A 189 13.75 -1.67 -13.95
C PRO A 189 12.26 -1.49 -14.23
N CYS A 190 11.63 -0.49 -13.61
CA CYS A 190 10.18 -0.29 -13.64
C CYS A 190 9.78 1.18 -13.59
N VAL A 191 8.52 1.45 -13.83
CA VAL A 191 7.85 2.74 -13.56
C VAL A 191 7.02 2.57 -12.29
N LEU A 192 7.27 3.40 -11.29
CA LEU A 192 6.55 3.37 -10.02
C LEU A 192 5.43 4.42 -10.03
N LEU A 193 4.18 3.96 -9.86
CA LEU A 193 3.01 4.82 -9.70
C LEU A 193 2.53 4.76 -8.25
N CYS A 194 2.52 5.90 -7.60
CA CYS A 194 2.19 6.07 -6.18
C CYS A 194 0.98 6.97 -6.00
N HIS A 195 0.19 6.69 -4.97
CA HIS A 195 -0.95 7.51 -4.58
C HIS A 195 -0.83 7.95 -3.12
N SER A 196 -1.17 9.21 -2.83
CA SER A 196 -1.31 9.77 -1.47
C SER A 196 -0.07 9.48 -0.60
N GLN A 197 -0.19 8.87 0.57
CA GLN A 197 0.93 8.48 1.44
C GLN A 197 1.97 7.61 0.70
N GLY A 198 1.52 6.79 -0.24
CA GLY A 198 2.43 6.02 -1.11
C GLY A 198 3.35 6.91 -1.93
N GLY A 199 2.96 8.14 -2.24
CA GLY A 199 3.81 9.11 -2.93
C GLY A 199 5.06 9.47 -2.12
N PHE A 200 4.93 9.77 -0.84
CA PHE A 200 6.07 10.01 0.05
C PHE A 200 6.97 8.77 0.17
N LEU A 201 6.37 7.63 0.52
CA LEU A 201 7.11 6.38 0.77
C LEU A 201 7.79 5.86 -0.50
N GLY A 202 7.06 5.86 -1.63
CA GLY A 202 7.55 5.39 -2.92
C GLY A 202 8.63 6.29 -3.50
N SER A 203 8.50 7.61 -3.38
CA SER A 203 9.54 8.54 -3.84
C SER A 203 10.85 8.36 -3.05
N ARG A 204 10.78 8.16 -1.74
CA ARG A 204 11.96 7.84 -0.91
C ARG A 204 12.60 6.52 -1.35
N ALA A 205 11.79 5.46 -1.49
CA ALA A 205 12.29 4.17 -1.96
C ALA A 205 12.90 4.26 -3.37
N ALA A 206 12.31 5.07 -4.26
CA ALA A 206 12.81 5.29 -5.60
C ALA A 206 14.17 5.99 -5.63
N VAL A 207 14.37 7.00 -4.79
CA VAL A 207 15.67 7.68 -4.65
C VAL A 207 16.75 6.71 -4.17
N GLU A 208 16.44 5.93 -3.13
CA GLU A 208 17.37 4.95 -2.56
C GLU A 208 17.66 3.76 -3.50
N ASN A 209 16.84 3.53 -4.52
CA ASN A 209 16.96 2.43 -5.47
C ASN A 209 16.88 2.93 -6.94
N SER A 210 17.52 4.05 -7.22
CA SER A 210 17.41 4.76 -8.52
C SER A 210 17.77 3.90 -9.75
N ASP A 211 18.59 2.89 -9.58
CA ASP A 211 18.97 1.98 -10.67
C ASP A 211 17.80 1.12 -11.17
N CYS A 212 16.83 0.85 -10.27
CA CYS A 212 15.61 0.11 -10.61
C CYS A 212 14.48 0.99 -11.13
N ILE A 213 14.64 2.32 -11.15
CA ILE A 213 13.57 3.25 -11.49
C ILE A 213 13.81 3.90 -12.84
N ARG A 214 12.77 3.90 -13.68
CA ARG A 214 12.75 4.62 -14.97
C ARG A 214 11.93 5.88 -14.90
N ALA A 215 10.84 5.87 -14.14
CA ALA A 215 10.03 7.05 -13.82
C ALA A 215 9.26 6.83 -12.52
N VAL A 216 8.88 7.93 -11.87
CA VAL A 216 7.94 7.95 -10.75
C VAL A 216 6.74 8.82 -11.14
N ILE A 217 5.54 8.26 -11.00
CA ILE A 217 4.27 8.96 -11.22
C ILE A 217 3.62 9.11 -9.85
N CYS A 218 3.39 10.34 -9.42
CA CYS A 218 2.73 10.65 -8.16
C CYS A 218 1.31 11.18 -8.42
N ALA A 219 0.31 10.35 -8.12
CA ALA A 219 -1.08 10.75 -8.14
C ALA A 219 -1.47 11.29 -6.77
N GLU A 220 -1.70 12.61 -6.68
CA GLU A 220 -2.08 13.31 -5.44
C GLU A 220 -1.22 12.90 -4.22
N ALA A 221 0.10 12.92 -4.37
CA ALA A 221 1.02 12.54 -3.31
C ALA A 221 0.83 13.39 -2.05
N SER A 222 0.73 12.75 -0.89
CA SER A 222 0.78 13.44 0.39
C SER A 222 2.21 13.49 0.91
N GLY A 223 2.71 14.71 1.10
CA GLY A 223 4.11 14.94 1.41
C GLY A 223 5.00 14.75 0.19
N TRP A 224 5.97 15.61 0.08
CA TRP A 224 6.95 15.53 -0.99
C TRP A 224 8.34 15.45 -0.32
N PRO A 225 9.04 14.32 -0.40
CA PRO A 225 10.32 14.18 0.30
C PRO A 225 11.39 15.15 -0.19
N LEU A 226 11.16 15.77 -1.35
CA LEU A 226 12.14 16.59 -2.03
C LEU A 226 12.33 17.99 -1.45
N LEU A 227 11.40 18.54 -0.64
CA LEU A 227 11.57 19.90 -0.11
C LEU A 227 12.65 19.99 0.97
N GLU A 228 12.85 18.94 1.74
CA GLU A 228 13.96 18.85 2.72
C GLU A 228 15.23 18.29 2.09
N ASP A 229 15.09 17.30 1.19
CA ASP A 229 16.19 16.61 0.52
C ASP A 229 16.78 17.42 -0.67
N ILE A 230 16.07 18.38 -1.24
CA ILE A 230 16.62 19.34 -2.25
C ILE A 230 17.78 20.16 -1.65
N LYS A 231 17.85 20.26 -0.34
CA LYS A 231 18.97 20.87 0.36
C LYS A 231 20.18 19.93 0.54
N SER A 232 20.01 18.63 0.30
CA SER A 232 21.11 17.66 0.40
C SER A 232 21.86 17.56 -0.93
N ASP A 233 23.20 17.51 -0.86
CA ASP A 233 24.07 17.42 -2.04
C ASP A 233 23.89 16.12 -2.84
N THR A 234 23.16 15.15 -2.32
CA THR A 234 22.89 13.84 -2.93
C THR A 234 21.93 13.94 -4.14
N ILE A 235 21.15 15.02 -4.23
CA ILE A 235 20.15 15.22 -5.31
C ILE A 235 20.63 16.24 -6.33
N LYS A 236 21.66 17.02 -6.01
CA LYS A 236 22.25 17.99 -6.95
C LYS A 236 22.80 17.26 -8.19
N GLY A 237 22.19 17.49 -9.31
CA GLY A 237 22.67 17.05 -10.62
C GLY A 237 21.91 15.86 -11.24
N LYS A 238 20.87 15.30 -10.59
CA LYS A 238 19.97 14.36 -11.28
C LYS A 238 18.77 15.13 -11.83
N PRO A 239 18.53 15.13 -13.16
CA PRO A 239 17.33 15.74 -13.69
C PRO A 239 16.12 14.94 -13.24
N TRP A 240 15.19 15.61 -12.58
CA TRP A 240 13.88 15.09 -12.30
C TRP A 240 12.99 15.37 -13.50
N LEU A 241 12.50 14.34 -14.13
CA LEU A 241 11.45 14.44 -15.13
C LEU A 241 10.10 14.33 -14.43
#